data_fb4a3ecbde3b01d04e8653dacc0e035d
#
_entry.id   fb4a3ecbde3b01d04e8653dacc0e035d
#
_cell.length_a   1.000
_cell.length_b   1.000
_cell.length_c   1.000
_cell.angle_alpha   90.00
_cell.angle_beta   90.00
_cell.angle_gamma   90.00
#
_symmetry.space_group_name_H-M   'P 1'
#
loop_
_entity.id
_entity.type
_entity.pdbx_description
1 polymer ?
#
loop_
_entity_poly.entity_id
_entity_poly.type
_entity_poly.pdbx_seq_one_letter_code
_entity_poly.pdbx_strand_id
1 'polypeptide(L)' 'MAKADAEDSAATLEQLAATDLELVRVIEDLIRVLADRDIIDEGALPIRIRRLLQRRHELRNSLPH' A
#
# COMPACT_ATOMS: atom_id res chain seq x y z
N MET A 1 9.12 -12.64 -31.41
CA MET A 1 8.54 -11.75 -30.43
C MET A 1 9.56 -10.74 -29.93
N ALA A 2 9.16 -9.52 -29.94
CA ALA A 2 10.03 -8.51 -29.36
C ALA A 2 10.03 -8.67 -27.84
N LYS A 3 11.17 -8.55 -27.26
CA LYS A 3 11.32 -8.53 -25.82
C LYS A 3 11.73 -7.13 -25.40
N ALA A 4 11.26 -6.72 -24.26
CA ALA A 4 11.69 -5.46 -23.70
C ALA A 4 13.18 -5.55 -23.41
N ASP A 5 13.91 -4.52 -23.73
CA ASP A 5 15.29 -4.46 -23.31
C ASP A 5 15.36 -4.15 -21.81
N ALA A 6 16.56 -4.17 -21.25
CA ALA A 6 16.73 -3.98 -19.82
C ALA A 6 16.21 -2.62 -19.33
N GLU A 7 16.39 -1.59 -20.15
CA GLU A 7 15.94 -0.25 -19.77
C GLU A 7 14.42 -0.16 -19.70
N ASP A 8 13.73 -0.73 -20.69
CA ASP A 8 12.26 -0.75 -20.70
C ASP A 8 11.72 -1.57 -19.54
N SER A 9 12.36 -2.69 -19.22
CA SER A 9 11.95 -3.52 -18.09
C SER A 9 12.13 -2.79 -16.77
N ALA A 10 13.25 -2.09 -16.60
CA ALA A 10 13.50 -1.33 -15.39
C ALA A 10 12.49 -0.19 -15.22
N ALA A 11 12.20 0.55 -16.30
CA ALA A 11 11.20 1.62 -16.25
C ALA A 11 9.81 1.08 -15.93
N THR A 12 9.45 -0.06 -16.49
CA THR A 12 8.17 -0.70 -16.21
C THR A 12 8.07 -1.13 -14.75
N LEU A 13 9.14 -1.72 -14.22
CA LEU A 13 9.17 -2.12 -12.81
C LEU A 13 9.06 -0.93 -11.87
N GLU A 14 9.72 0.18 -12.19
CA GLU A 14 9.61 1.39 -11.41
C GLU A 14 8.20 1.95 -11.42
N GLN A 15 7.54 1.94 -12.57
CA GLN A 15 6.16 2.38 -12.68
C GLN A 15 5.22 1.48 -11.90
N LEU A 16 5.41 0.17 -11.96
CA LEU A 16 4.63 -0.77 -11.17
C LEU A 16 4.82 -0.54 -9.67
N ALA A 17 6.07 -0.32 -9.24
CA ALA A 17 6.34 -0.05 -7.83
C ALA A 17 5.64 1.24 -7.37
N ALA A 18 5.63 2.28 -8.19
CA ALA A 18 4.95 3.53 -7.87
C ALA A 18 3.44 3.33 -7.75
N THR A 19 2.84 2.58 -8.67
CA THR A 19 1.41 2.31 -8.63
C THR A 19 1.06 1.37 -7.47
N ASP A 20 1.94 0.44 -7.11
CA ASP A 20 1.74 -0.42 -5.95
C ASP A 20 1.67 0.41 -4.67
N LEU A 21 2.53 1.41 -4.54
CA LEU A 21 2.50 2.30 -3.39
C LEU A 21 1.20 3.10 -3.33
N GLU A 22 0.75 3.62 -4.46
CA GLU A 22 -0.53 4.32 -4.52
C GLU A 22 -1.70 3.40 -4.19
N LEU A 23 -1.65 2.16 -4.69
CA LEU A 23 -2.68 1.17 -4.39
C LEU A 23 -2.74 0.87 -2.90
N VAL A 24 -1.60 0.75 -2.25
CA VAL A 24 -1.55 0.54 -0.80
C VAL A 24 -2.19 1.70 -0.05
N ARG A 25 -1.94 2.94 -0.47
CA ARG A 25 -2.57 4.12 0.14
C ARG A 25 -4.07 4.12 -0.04
N VAL A 26 -4.55 3.75 -1.22
CA VAL A 26 -5.99 3.64 -1.49
C VAL A 26 -6.61 2.58 -0.59
N ILE A 27 -5.96 1.45 -0.43
CA ILE A 27 -6.45 0.37 0.45
C ILE A 27 -6.51 0.86 1.89
N GLU A 28 -5.49 1.55 2.37
CA GLU A 28 -5.48 2.11 3.72
C GLU A 28 -6.62 3.11 3.93
N ASP A 29 -6.84 3.99 2.97
CA ASP A 29 -7.92 4.97 3.03
C ASP A 29 -9.29 4.28 3.00
N LEU A 30 -9.43 3.25 2.18
CA LEU A 30 -10.67 2.49 2.10
C LEU A 30 -10.98 1.79 3.43
N ILE A 31 -9.97 1.16 4.03
CA ILE A 31 -10.13 0.52 5.33
C ILE A 31 -10.59 1.54 6.37
N ARG A 32 -10.00 2.72 6.37
CA ARG A 32 -10.38 3.78 7.31
C ARG A 32 -11.82 4.22 7.12
N VAL A 33 -12.22 4.45 5.88
CA VAL A 33 -13.59 4.86 5.59
C VAL A 33 -14.59 3.79 6.01
N LEU A 34 -14.30 2.54 5.70
CA LEU A 34 -15.19 1.43 6.06
C LEU A 34 -15.27 1.24 7.57
N ALA A 35 -14.17 1.39 8.28
CA ALA A 35 -14.14 1.31 9.73
C ALA A 35 -14.91 2.48 10.38
N ASP A 36 -14.73 3.68 9.85
CA ASP A 36 -15.42 4.87 10.36
C ASP A 36 -16.94 4.77 10.19
N ARG A 37 -17.38 4.00 9.20
CA ARG A 37 -18.81 3.77 8.95
C ARG A 37 -19.31 2.49 9.59
N ASP A 38 -18.52 1.86 10.42
CA ASP A 38 -18.86 0.61 11.09
C ASP A 38 -19.19 -0.55 10.14
N ILE A 39 -18.70 -0.49 8.90
CA ILE A 39 -18.89 -1.57 7.93
C ILE A 39 -17.92 -2.71 8.22
N ILE A 40 -16.69 -2.38 8.65
CA ILE A 40 -15.70 -3.38 9.03
C ILE A 40 -15.13 -3.02 10.40
N ASP A 41 -14.60 -4.04 11.07
CA ASP A 41 -13.87 -3.89 12.32
C ASP A 41 -12.39 -4.13 12.01
N GLU A 42 -11.56 -3.11 12.16
CA GLU A 42 -10.12 -3.23 11.91
C GLU A 42 -9.49 -4.31 12.79
N GLY A 43 -9.99 -4.49 14.00
CA GLY A 43 -9.49 -5.53 14.91
C GLY A 43 -9.77 -6.94 14.41
N ALA A 44 -10.72 -7.11 13.51
CA ALA A 44 -11.07 -8.40 12.92
C ALA A 44 -10.23 -8.72 11.68
N LEU A 45 -9.39 -7.80 11.21
CA LEU A 45 -8.50 -8.05 10.09
C LEU A 45 -7.45 -9.09 10.48
N PRO A 46 -6.97 -9.90 9.51
CA PRO A 46 -5.89 -10.83 9.78
C PRO A 46 -4.69 -10.14 10.42
N ILE A 47 -4.03 -10.81 11.34
CA ILE A 47 -2.94 -10.22 12.13
C ILE A 47 -1.81 -9.68 11.23
N ARG A 48 -1.53 -10.33 10.12
CA ARG A 48 -0.48 -9.87 9.20
C ARG A 48 -0.82 -8.50 8.61
N ILE A 49 -2.08 -8.29 8.30
CA ILE A 49 -2.55 -7.02 7.74
C ILE A 49 -2.49 -5.94 8.82
N ARG A 50 -2.97 -6.24 10.03
CA ARG A 50 -2.92 -5.27 11.12
C ARG A 50 -1.49 -4.85 11.46
N ARG A 51 -0.57 -5.80 11.46
CA ARG A 51 0.85 -5.51 11.71
C ARG A 51 1.46 -4.65 10.62
N LEU A 52 1.12 -4.93 9.37
CA LEU A 52 1.62 -4.14 8.25
C LEU A 52 1.10 -2.71 8.32
N LEU A 53 -0.18 -2.54 8.57
CA LEU A 53 -0.79 -1.20 8.69
C LEU A 53 -0.17 -0.41 9.83
N GLN A 54 0.05 -1.04 10.97
CA GLN A 54 0.67 -0.39 12.11
C GLN A 54 2.12 0.01 11.81
N ARG A 55 2.87 -0.88 11.18
CA ARG A 55 4.26 -0.58 10.79
C ARG A 55 4.32 0.59 9.82
N ARG A 56 3.42 0.64 8.86
CA ARG A 56 3.35 1.75 7.91
C ARG A 56 3.01 3.05 8.61
N HIS A 57 2.10 3.01 9.56
CA HIS A 57 1.74 4.18 10.35
C HIS A 57 2.95 4.69 11.15
N GLU A 58 3.68 3.80 11.80
CA GLU A 58 4.88 4.16 12.54
C GLU A 58 5.95 4.77 11.64
N LEU A 59 6.16 4.18 10.46
CA LEU A 59 7.13 4.70 9.50
C LEU A 59 6.77 6.09 9.00
N ARG A 60 5.50 6.34 8.74
CA ARG A 60 5.03 7.67 8.34
C ARG A 60 5.28 8.69 9.44
N ASN A 61 5.02 8.32 10.67
CA ASN A 61 5.22 9.22 11.80
C ASN A 61 6.69 9.51 12.06
N SER A 62 7.59 8.68 11.54
CA SER A 62 9.03 8.88 11.67
C SER A 62 9.60 9.82 10.60
N LEU A 63 8.84 10.12 9.56
CA LEU A 63 9.30 11.00 8.50
C LEU A 63 9.21 12.46 8.92
N PRO A 64 10.20 13.28 8.55
CA PRO A 64 10.11 14.71 8.79
C PRO A 64 8.97 15.31 7.99
N HIS A 65 8.35 16.30 8.54
CA HIS A 65 7.23 17.01 7.89
C HIS A 65 7.69 18.29 7.22
#